data_2346cdff45e3425d08a79d7a86cfa907
#
_entry.id   2346cdff45e3425d08a79d7a86cfa907
#
_cell.length_a   1.000
_cell.length_b   1.000
_cell.length_c   1.000
_cell.angle_alpha   90.00
_cell.angle_beta   90.00
_cell.angle_gamma   90.00
#
_symmetry.space_group_name_H-M   'P 1'
#
loop_
_entity.id
_entity.type
_entity.pdbx_description
1 polymer ?
#
loop_
_entity_poly.entity_id
_entity_poly.type
_entity_poly.pdbx_seq_one_letter_code
_entity_poly.pdbx_strand_id
1 'polypeptide(L)'
;MLILPKSPSQQCFRMSVVYEKDIDIEFVDVFSFLKNRPEKNKIVFIDPIVLSNHEQFLEIEASDPGMLLVPTNLNESNKDLESLTSILSVLETNGIGRKGDIICAVGGGALLDVVAFAAGIFRRGVAMIKIPTTLLGIVDASIGIKTGINFIGQRNRLGSYNFDYSVAIDPILMDGLHGTLVRQGLGEIFKIAVIKSSFLFDTLYH
;
A
#
# COMPACT_ATOMS: atom_id res chain seq x y z
N MET A 1 -26.72 -19.42 23.73
CA MET A 1 -28.11 -19.00 24.02
C MET A 1 -28.05 -17.68 24.76
N LEU A 2 -28.35 -16.58 24.07
CA LEU A 2 -28.36 -15.26 24.68
C LEU A 2 -29.65 -15.13 25.50
N ILE A 3 -29.53 -15.03 26.82
CA ILE A 3 -30.67 -14.73 27.68
C ILE A 3 -30.82 -13.20 27.70
N LEU A 4 -31.82 -12.68 27.01
CA LEU A 4 -32.17 -11.28 27.06
C LEU A 4 -32.83 -10.96 28.41
N PRO A 5 -32.46 -9.87 29.09
CA PRO A 5 -33.06 -9.47 30.37
C PRO A 5 -34.51 -9.02 30.18
N LYS A 6 -35.37 -9.34 31.13
CA LYS A 6 -36.80 -9.15 31.10
C LYS A 6 -37.31 -7.71 31.33
N SER A 7 -36.43 -6.71 31.44
CA SER A 7 -36.84 -5.31 31.58
C SER A 7 -35.91 -4.36 30.80
N PRO A 8 -36.42 -3.24 30.26
CA PRO A 8 -35.61 -2.28 29.52
C PRO A 8 -34.90 -1.31 30.47
N SER A 9 -34.20 -1.82 31.48
CA SER A 9 -33.19 -1.00 32.16
C SER A 9 -32.05 -0.81 31.18
N GLN A 10 -31.58 0.43 31.00
CA GLN A 10 -30.47 0.81 30.12
C GLN A 10 -29.21 0.00 30.43
N GLN A 11 -29.12 -1.22 29.92
CA GLN A 11 -27.89 -1.99 29.96
C GLN A 11 -27.08 -1.68 28.70
N CYS A 12 -26.03 -0.89 28.85
CA CYS A 12 -25.06 -0.63 27.80
C CYS A 12 -24.01 -1.74 27.85
N PHE A 13 -23.91 -2.51 26.77
CA PHE A 13 -22.83 -3.49 26.59
C PHE A 13 -21.68 -2.82 25.85
N ARG A 14 -20.48 -2.85 26.42
CA ARG A 14 -19.26 -2.38 25.79
C ARG A 14 -18.50 -3.60 25.28
N MET A 15 -18.26 -3.68 23.97
CA MET A 15 -17.32 -4.60 23.37
C MET A 15 -16.06 -3.84 22.99
N SER A 16 -14.91 -4.27 23.47
CA SER A 16 -13.61 -3.74 23.08
C SER A 16 -12.94 -4.74 22.14
N VAL A 17 -12.53 -4.28 20.97
CA VAL A 17 -11.75 -5.10 20.02
C VAL A 17 -10.35 -4.49 19.96
N VAL A 18 -9.36 -5.29 20.34
CA VAL A 18 -7.94 -4.96 20.19
C VAL A 18 -7.43 -5.75 18.98
N TYR A 19 -6.83 -5.06 18.03
CA TYR A 19 -6.22 -5.68 16.88
C TYR A 19 -4.71 -5.51 16.98
N GLU A 20 -3.99 -6.62 17.14
CA GLU A 20 -2.54 -6.67 17.13
C GLU A 20 -2.09 -7.44 15.90
N LYS A 21 -1.28 -6.82 15.06
CA LYS A 21 -0.66 -7.47 13.91
C LYS A 21 0.70 -6.85 13.66
N ASP A 22 1.70 -7.69 13.53
CA ASP A 22 3.01 -7.30 13.05
C ASP A 22 2.96 -7.04 11.55
N ILE A 23 3.65 -6.01 11.10
CA ILE A 23 3.82 -5.68 9.70
C ILE A 23 5.26 -5.98 9.35
N ASP A 24 5.47 -6.91 8.44
CA ASP A 24 6.80 -7.27 7.96
C ASP A 24 7.31 -6.18 7.01
N ILE A 25 8.49 -5.64 7.30
CA ILE A 25 9.20 -4.66 6.48
C ILE A 25 10.56 -5.24 6.15
N GLU A 26 10.79 -5.53 4.88
CA GLU A 26 12.00 -6.22 4.43
C GLU A 26 12.73 -5.40 3.36
N PHE A 27 14.07 -5.39 3.45
CA PHE A 27 14.91 -4.95 2.34
C PHE A 27 15.23 -6.16 1.46
N VAL A 28 14.87 -6.08 0.19
CA VAL A 28 14.91 -7.23 -0.72
C VAL A 28 15.48 -6.83 -2.09
N ASP A 29 15.91 -7.82 -2.86
CA ASP A 29 15.91 -7.73 -4.31
C ASP A 29 14.47 -8.00 -4.79
N VAL A 30 13.78 -6.97 -5.26
CA VAL A 30 12.35 -7.02 -5.59
C VAL A 30 12.06 -8.04 -6.70
N PHE A 31 12.96 -8.22 -7.64
CA PHE A 31 12.76 -9.13 -8.77
C PHE A 31 12.79 -10.58 -8.32
N SER A 32 13.80 -10.97 -7.53
CA SER A 32 13.86 -12.29 -6.90
C SER A 32 12.71 -12.49 -5.91
N PHE A 33 12.36 -11.47 -5.15
CA PHE A 33 11.25 -11.51 -4.19
C PHE A 33 9.92 -11.81 -4.88
N LEU A 34 9.57 -11.10 -5.95
CA LEU A 34 8.31 -11.31 -6.68
C LEU A 34 8.30 -12.66 -7.41
N LYS A 35 9.43 -13.04 -8.02
CA LYS A 35 9.57 -14.31 -8.75
C LYS A 35 9.35 -15.54 -7.85
N ASN A 36 9.75 -15.46 -6.58
CA ASN A 36 9.67 -16.57 -5.64
C ASN A 36 8.39 -16.56 -4.80
N ARG A 37 7.41 -15.68 -5.09
CA ARG A 37 6.15 -15.64 -4.36
C ARG A 37 5.29 -16.86 -4.62
N PRO A 38 4.78 -17.51 -3.56
CA PRO A 38 4.02 -18.77 -3.69
C PRO A 38 2.56 -18.58 -4.09
N GLU A 39 2.04 -17.35 -4.10
CA GLU A 39 0.62 -17.08 -4.38
C GLU A 39 0.26 -17.47 -5.80
N LYS A 40 -0.96 -18.03 -5.94
CA LYS A 40 -1.45 -18.53 -7.23
C LYS A 40 -1.67 -17.41 -8.24
N ASN A 41 -2.33 -16.32 -7.81
CA ASN A 41 -2.54 -15.16 -8.64
C ASN A 41 -1.92 -13.94 -7.96
N LYS A 42 -1.18 -13.18 -8.74
CA LYS A 42 -0.46 -11.98 -8.34
C LYS A 42 -0.85 -10.83 -9.26
N ILE A 43 -1.57 -9.82 -8.75
CA ILE A 43 -1.82 -8.60 -9.52
C ILE A 43 -0.89 -7.53 -9.01
N VAL A 44 -0.06 -7.01 -9.90
CA VAL A 44 0.95 -5.99 -9.62
C VAL A 44 0.54 -4.68 -10.28
N PHE A 45 -0.04 -3.77 -9.52
CA PHE A 45 -0.25 -2.39 -9.96
C PHE A 45 1.08 -1.66 -9.90
N ILE A 46 1.58 -1.20 -11.04
CA ILE A 46 2.92 -0.64 -11.17
C ILE A 46 2.91 0.72 -11.85
N ASP A 47 3.68 1.66 -11.32
CA ASP A 47 3.89 2.96 -11.96
C ASP A 47 4.55 2.76 -13.33
N PRO A 48 4.02 3.34 -14.41
CA PRO A 48 4.56 3.17 -15.76
C PRO A 48 6.02 3.62 -15.91
N ILE A 49 6.46 4.63 -15.14
CA ILE A 49 7.86 5.09 -15.18
C ILE A 49 8.76 4.01 -14.56
N VAL A 50 8.34 3.41 -13.44
CA VAL A 50 9.09 2.32 -12.83
C VAL A 50 9.16 1.13 -13.76
N LEU A 51 8.04 0.76 -14.40
CA LEU A 51 8.00 -0.33 -15.37
C LEU A 51 8.93 -0.08 -16.56
N SER A 52 8.96 1.15 -17.09
CA SER A 52 9.83 1.50 -18.22
C SER A 52 11.32 1.53 -17.88
N ASN A 53 11.67 1.77 -16.63
CA ASN A 53 13.06 1.80 -16.15
C ASN A 53 13.57 0.41 -15.73
N HIS A 54 12.68 -0.55 -15.53
CA HIS A 54 13.02 -1.89 -15.01
C HIS A 54 12.28 -2.97 -15.80
N GLU A 55 12.80 -3.33 -16.98
CA GLU A 55 12.21 -4.34 -17.87
C GLU A 55 12.13 -5.75 -17.23
N GLN A 56 12.89 -6.01 -16.18
CA GLN A 56 12.85 -7.25 -15.41
C GLN A 56 11.45 -7.59 -14.89
N PHE A 57 10.58 -6.61 -14.65
CA PHE A 57 9.18 -6.86 -14.30
C PHE A 57 8.43 -7.61 -15.41
N LEU A 58 8.66 -7.26 -16.67
CA LEU A 58 8.07 -7.94 -17.83
C LEU A 58 8.62 -9.37 -17.97
N GLU A 59 9.89 -9.59 -17.67
CA GLU A 59 10.49 -10.93 -17.69
C GLU A 59 9.87 -11.85 -16.64
N ILE A 60 9.60 -11.31 -15.45
CA ILE A 60 8.95 -12.06 -14.36
C ILE A 60 7.51 -12.41 -14.76
N GLU A 61 6.73 -11.45 -15.27
CA GLU A 61 5.37 -11.70 -15.74
C GLU A 61 5.34 -12.77 -16.83
N ALA A 62 6.25 -12.69 -17.82
CA ALA A 62 6.34 -13.68 -18.88
C ALA A 62 6.69 -15.10 -18.38
N SER A 63 7.39 -15.21 -17.26
CA SER A 63 7.80 -16.48 -16.64
C SER A 63 6.79 -17.04 -15.64
N ASP A 64 5.81 -16.23 -15.21
CA ASP A 64 4.82 -16.59 -14.18
C ASP A 64 3.39 -16.39 -14.68
N PRO A 65 2.72 -17.45 -15.14
CA PRO A 65 1.35 -17.36 -15.66
C PRO A 65 0.31 -16.86 -14.64
N GLY A 66 0.64 -16.86 -13.36
CA GLY A 66 -0.21 -16.33 -12.28
C GLY A 66 0.00 -14.85 -12.01
N MET A 67 0.97 -14.22 -12.65
CA MET A 67 1.25 -12.79 -12.48
C MET A 67 0.62 -11.97 -13.59
N LEU A 68 0.04 -10.83 -13.22
CA LEU A 68 -0.46 -9.81 -14.14
C LEU A 68 0.09 -8.45 -13.73
N LEU A 69 0.83 -7.81 -14.62
CA LEU A 69 1.24 -6.42 -14.46
C LEU A 69 0.14 -5.48 -14.97
N VAL A 70 -0.21 -4.50 -14.16
CA VAL A 70 -1.21 -3.49 -14.48
C VAL A 70 -0.55 -2.11 -14.40
N PRO A 71 -0.05 -1.55 -15.52
CA PRO A 71 0.49 -0.20 -15.53
C PRO A 71 -0.56 0.80 -15.03
N THR A 72 -0.25 1.53 -13.96
CA THR A 72 -1.22 2.35 -13.23
C THR A 72 -0.62 3.71 -12.94
N ASN A 73 -1.02 4.72 -13.70
CA ASN A 73 -0.54 6.09 -13.53
C ASN A 73 -1.37 6.82 -12.47
N LEU A 74 -0.88 6.81 -11.24
CA LEU A 74 -1.51 7.49 -10.10
C LEU A 74 -0.60 8.54 -9.50
N ASN A 75 -1.19 9.70 -9.28
CA ASN A 75 -0.58 10.82 -8.58
C ASN A 75 -1.62 11.50 -7.68
N GLU A 76 -1.24 12.51 -6.92
CA GLU A 76 -2.16 13.14 -5.96
C GLU A 76 -3.37 13.82 -6.61
N SER A 77 -3.32 14.18 -7.90
CA SER A 77 -4.44 14.85 -8.58
C SER A 77 -5.53 13.90 -9.07
N ASN A 78 -5.19 12.64 -9.32
CA ASN A 78 -6.12 11.60 -9.76
C ASN A 78 -6.28 10.46 -8.74
N LYS A 79 -5.91 10.71 -7.49
CA LYS A 79 -6.13 9.82 -6.35
C LYS A 79 -7.58 9.95 -5.87
N ASP A 80 -8.52 9.38 -6.61
CA ASP A 80 -9.97 9.61 -6.46
C ASP A 80 -10.79 8.32 -6.56
N LEU A 81 -12.12 8.47 -6.57
CA LEU A 81 -13.06 7.35 -6.66
C LEU A 81 -13.02 6.63 -8.00
N GLU A 82 -12.71 7.34 -9.09
CA GLU A 82 -12.62 6.76 -10.43
C GLU A 82 -11.42 5.82 -10.51
N SER A 83 -10.28 6.27 -10.02
CA SER A 83 -9.07 5.44 -9.92
C SER A 83 -9.28 4.23 -9.01
N LEU A 84 -9.93 4.41 -7.87
CA LEU A 84 -10.30 3.30 -6.98
C LEU A 84 -11.19 2.28 -7.70
N THR A 85 -12.23 2.75 -8.40
CA THR A 85 -13.17 1.90 -9.14
C THR A 85 -12.46 1.10 -10.24
N SER A 86 -11.52 1.73 -10.94
CA SER A 86 -10.71 1.07 -11.96
C SER A 86 -9.89 -0.08 -11.38
N ILE A 87 -9.22 0.13 -10.23
CA ILE A 87 -8.47 -0.91 -9.54
C ILE A 87 -9.40 -2.06 -9.10
N LEU A 88 -10.55 -1.73 -8.48
CA LEU A 88 -11.53 -2.75 -8.05
C LEU A 88 -12.06 -3.56 -9.23
N SER A 89 -12.27 -2.94 -10.39
CA SER A 89 -12.70 -3.64 -11.61
C SER A 89 -11.65 -4.62 -12.11
N VAL A 90 -10.36 -4.27 -12.06
CA VAL A 90 -9.27 -5.19 -12.38
C VAL A 90 -9.26 -6.39 -11.44
N LEU A 91 -9.41 -6.17 -10.13
CA LEU A 91 -9.43 -7.24 -9.14
C LEU A 91 -10.61 -8.20 -9.35
N GLU A 92 -11.80 -7.67 -9.65
CA GLU A 92 -13.00 -8.48 -9.89
C GLU A 92 -12.89 -9.27 -11.19
N THR A 93 -12.47 -8.63 -12.29
CA THR A 93 -12.34 -9.27 -13.62
C THR A 93 -11.33 -10.44 -13.58
N ASN A 94 -10.27 -10.31 -12.78
CA ASN A 94 -9.26 -11.35 -12.64
C ASN A 94 -9.56 -12.34 -11.48
N GLY A 95 -10.71 -12.24 -10.86
CA GLY A 95 -11.21 -13.21 -9.89
C GLY A 95 -10.36 -13.34 -8.63
N ILE A 96 -9.70 -12.25 -8.18
CA ILE A 96 -8.83 -12.26 -7.00
C ILE A 96 -9.61 -12.71 -5.75
N GLY A 97 -9.08 -13.74 -5.09
CA GLY A 97 -9.63 -14.32 -3.89
C GLY A 97 -9.02 -13.73 -2.61
N ARG A 98 -9.61 -14.09 -1.46
CA ARG A 98 -9.09 -13.68 -0.15
C ARG A 98 -7.90 -14.53 0.33
N LYS A 99 -7.74 -15.72 -0.23
CA LYS A 99 -6.69 -16.67 0.18
C LYS A 99 -5.98 -17.22 -1.04
N GLY A 100 -4.68 -17.28 -0.96
CA GLY A 100 -3.85 -17.83 -2.03
C GLY A 100 -3.55 -16.87 -3.18
N ASP A 101 -4.11 -15.66 -3.16
CA ASP A 101 -3.85 -14.59 -4.12
C ASP A 101 -3.29 -13.37 -3.38
N ILE A 102 -2.55 -12.51 -4.09
CA ILE A 102 -1.95 -11.31 -3.51
C ILE A 102 -2.02 -10.12 -4.48
N ILE A 103 -2.13 -8.95 -3.89
CA ILE A 103 -2.08 -7.67 -4.61
C ILE A 103 -0.74 -7.01 -4.29
N CYS A 104 -0.01 -6.58 -5.31
CA CYS A 104 1.21 -5.79 -5.13
C CYS A 104 0.99 -4.37 -5.65
N ALA A 105 1.54 -3.38 -4.96
CA ALA A 105 1.56 -1.99 -5.40
C ALA A 105 3.01 -1.52 -5.50
N VAL A 106 3.48 -1.20 -6.70
CA VAL A 106 4.86 -0.78 -7.00
C VAL A 106 4.82 0.67 -7.48
N GLY A 107 5.16 1.62 -6.59
CA GLY A 107 5.07 3.04 -6.97
C GLY A 107 5.22 4.03 -5.82
N GLY A 108 4.87 5.27 -6.07
CA GLY A 108 4.84 6.35 -5.09
C GLY A 108 3.62 6.29 -4.16
N GLY A 109 3.58 7.21 -3.18
CA GLY A 109 2.57 7.23 -2.12
C GLY A 109 1.13 7.22 -2.61
N ALA A 110 0.79 7.93 -3.69
CA ALA A 110 -0.58 7.97 -4.21
C ALA A 110 -1.03 6.58 -4.70
N LEU A 111 -0.17 5.85 -5.42
CA LEU A 111 -0.46 4.50 -5.88
C LEU A 111 -0.59 3.54 -4.71
N LEU A 112 0.34 3.59 -3.76
CA LEU A 112 0.30 2.76 -2.56
C LEU A 112 -1.01 2.95 -1.78
N ASP A 113 -1.47 4.20 -1.60
CA ASP A 113 -2.68 4.52 -0.86
C ASP A 113 -3.96 4.00 -1.53
N VAL A 114 -4.11 4.22 -2.86
CA VAL A 114 -5.32 3.80 -3.57
C VAL A 114 -5.41 2.29 -3.68
N VAL A 115 -4.30 1.62 -4.00
CA VAL A 115 -4.27 0.15 -4.04
C VAL A 115 -4.49 -0.45 -2.66
N ALA A 116 -3.92 0.14 -1.59
CA ALA A 116 -4.14 -0.32 -0.23
C ALA A 116 -5.60 -0.11 0.22
N PHE A 117 -6.25 0.97 -0.21
CA PHE A 117 -7.67 1.18 0.05
C PHE A 117 -8.51 0.14 -0.69
N ALA A 118 -8.23 -0.10 -1.98
CA ALA A 118 -8.89 -1.14 -2.76
C ALA A 118 -8.73 -2.51 -2.10
N ALA A 119 -7.51 -2.91 -1.74
CA ALA A 119 -7.22 -4.18 -1.08
C ALA A 119 -7.97 -4.34 0.24
N GLY A 120 -8.06 -3.26 1.04
CA GLY A 120 -8.75 -3.28 2.33
C GLY A 120 -10.27 -3.46 2.23
N ILE A 121 -10.91 -2.92 1.18
CA ILE A 121 -12.36 -3.01 1.01
C ILE A 121 -12.80 -4.15 0.10
N PHE A 122 -11.98 -4.54 -0.88
CA PHE A 122 -12.29 -5.63 -1.80
C PHE A 122 -12.46 -6.94 -1.02
N ARG A 123 -13.61 -7.58 -1.16
CA ARG A 123 -13.98 -8.80 -0.42
C ARG A 123 -13.77 -8.72 1.10
N ARG A 124 -13.76 -7.52 1.68
CA ARG A 124 -13.51 -7.23 3.11
C ARG A 124 -12.06 -7.53 3.54
N GLY A 125 -11.13 -7.32 2.66
CA GLY A 125 -9.69 -7.47 2.85
C GLY A 125 -9.07 -8.59 2.02
N VAL A 126 -8.04 -8.22 1.25
CA VAL A 126 -7.15 -9.12 0.52
C VAL A 126 -5.73 -8.74 0.87
N ALA A 127 -4.89 -9.74 1.09
CA ALA A 127 -3.48 -9.52 1.42
C ALA A 127 -2.75 -8.74 0.32
N MET A 128 -1.87 -7.81 0.73
CA MET A 128 -1.10 -7.03 -0.22
C MET A 128 0.36 -6.86 0.16
N ILE A 129 1.17 -6.49 -0.83
CA ILE A 129 2.55 -6.07 -0.65
C ILE A 129 2.68 -4.63 -1.16
N LYS A 130 3.22 -3.76 -0.32
CA LYS A 130 3.61 -2.40 -0.70
C LYS A 130 5.08 -2.39 -1.10
N ILE A 131 5.38 -1.93 -2.31
CA ILE A 131 6.73 -1.80 -2.86
C ILE A 131 6.94 -0.32 -3.22
N PRO A 132 7.40 0.48 -2.25
CA PRO A 132 7.58 1.92 -2.46
C PRO A 132 8.76 2.19 -3.39
N THR A 133 8.58 3.12 -4.31
CA THR A 133 9.60 3.55 -5.28
C THR A 133 10.01 5.01 -5.10
N THR A 134 9.53 5.66 -4.04
CA THR A 134 9.91 7.03 -3.67
C THR A 134 10.25 7.11 -2.20
N LEU A 135 11.13 8.04 -1.83
CA LEU A 135 11.52 8.24 -0.44
C LEU A 135 10.32 8.56 0.46
N LEU A 136 9.38 9.42 -0.01
CA LEU A 136 8.14 9.70 0.71
C LEU A 136 7.27 8.43 0.85
N GLY A 137 7.19 7.62 -0.21
CA GLY A 137 6.49 6.33 -0.16
C GLY A 137 7.03 5.42 0.93
N ILE A 138 8.35 5.36 1.12
CA ILE A 138 8.98 4.54 2.16
C ILE A 138 8.62 5.03 3.56
N VAL A 139 8.79 6.33 3.84
CA VAL A 139 8.71 6.85 5.21
C VAL A 139 7.29 7.18 5.68
N ASP A 140 6.30 7.16 4.80
CA ASP A 140 4.91 7.48 5.10
C ASP A 140 3.94 6.40 4.59
N ALA A 141 3.64 6.36 3.30
CA ALA A 141 2.55 5.54 2.76
C ALA A 141 2.78 4.02 2.88
N SER A 142 4.02 3.54 2.86
CA SER A 142 4.31 2.11 3.01
C SER A 142 4.14 1.64 4.45
N ILE A 143 4.52 2.45 5.43
CA ILE A 143 4.46 2.10 6.86
C ILE A 143 3.08 2.38 7.45
N GLY A 144 2.36 3.38 6.89
CA GLY A 144 1.05 3.80 7.38
C GLY A 144 -0.03 2.76 7.15
N ILE A 145 -0.85 2.51 8.18
CA ILE A 145 -2.07 1.70 8.09
C ILE A 145 -3.26 2.47 7.50
N LYS A 146 -3.17 3.79 7.47
CA LYS A 146 -4.20 4.66 6.89
C LYS A 146 -4.09 4.60 5.38
N THR A 147 -5.23 4.44 4.73
CA THR A 147 -5.35 4.46 3.27
C THR A 147 -6.43 5.45 2.90
N GLY A 148 -6.36 6.07 1.73
CA GLY A 148 -7.41 7.01 1.39
C GLY A 148 -7.28 7.62 0.00
N ILE A 149 -8.40 8.20 -0.42
CA ILE A 149 -8.56 8.90 -1.69
C ILE A 149 -9.15 10.28 -1.47
N ASN A 150 -8.96 11.13 -2.47
CA ASN A 150 -9.58 12.46 -2.52
C ASN A 150 -11.05 12.34 -2.93
N PHE A 151 -11.89 13.19 -2.40
CA PHE A 151 -13.32 13.19 -2.72
C PHE A 151 -13.90 14.61 -2.65
N ILE A 152 -14.64 15.01 -3.68
CA ILE A 152 -15.26 16.34 -3.81
C ILE A 152 -14.27 17.47 -3.48
N GLY A 153 -13.08 17.43 -4.13
CA GLY A 153 -12.05 18.44 -3.98
C GLY A 153 -11.32 18.46 -2.63
N GLN A 154 -11.61 17.52 -1.74
CA GLN A 154 -10.95 17.40 -0.43
C GLN A 154 -9.97 16.22 -0.42
N ARG A 155 -8.76 16.45 0.10
CA ARG A 155 -7.73 15.41 0.20
C ARG A 155 -8.06 14.38 1.27
N ASN A 156 -7.77 13.10 0.97
CA ASN A 156 -7.87 11.96 1.89
C ASN A 156 -9.23 11.90 2.61
N ARG A 157 -10.32 12.18 1.89
CA ARG A 157 -11.65 12.29 2.49
C ARG A 157 -12.35 10.96 2.68
N LEU A 158 -12.07 10.00 1.81
CA LEU A 158 -12.55 8.63 1.92
C LEU A 158 -11.36 7.71 2.13
N GLY A 159 -11.50 6.76 3.03
CA GLY A 159 -10.40 5.84 3.33
C GLY A 159 -10.77 4.79 4.35
N SER A 160 -9.82 3.91 4.61
CA SER A 160 -9.92 2.84 5.59
C SER A 160 -8.60 2.67 6.33
N TYR A 161 -8.63 1.79 7.32
CA TYR A 161 -7.42 1.22 7.90
C TYR A 161 -7.18 -0.14 7.26
N ASN A 162 -6.05 -0.33 6.62
CA ASN A 162 -5.63 -1.62 6.10
C ASN A 162 -4.50 -2.17 6.98
N PHE A 163 -4.68 -3.39 7.50
CA PHE A 163 -3.72 -4.06 8.37
C PHE A 163 -3.14 -5.32 7.71
N ASP A 164 -3.67 -5.73 6.56
CA ASP A 164 -3.26 -6.98 5.91
C ASP A 164 -2.28 -6.72 4.76
N TYR A 165 -1.08 -6.26 5.14
CA TYR A 165 -0.02 -6.00 4.18
C TYR A 165 1.37 -6.27 4.76
N SER A 166 2.35 -6.43 3.86
CA SER A 166 3.79 -6.36 4.12
C SER A 166 4.44 -5.30 3.23
N VAL A 167 5.68 -4.95 3.54
CA VAL A 167 6.45 -3.92 2.80
C VAL A 167 7.74 -4.55 2.32
N ALA A 168 8.00 -4.46 1.01
CA ALA A 168 9.25 -4.86 0.40
C ALA A 168 9.96 -3.61 -0.16
N ILE A 169 11.13 -3.31 0.35
CA ILE A 169 11.92 -2.12 -0.03
C ILE A 169 13.11 -2.58 -0.85
N ASP A 170 13.23 -2.07 -2.07
CA ASP A 170 14.42 -2.22 -2.89
C ASP A 170 14.95 -0.85 -3.28
N PRO A 171 16.15 -0.45 -2.82
CA PRO A 171 16.74 0.83 -3.16
C PRO A 171 16.94 1.04 -4.67
N ILE A 172 17.10 -0.02 -5.46
CA ILE A 172 17.29 0.09 -6.91
C ILE A 172 16.09 0.76 -7.61
N LEU A 173 14.87 0.60 -7.08
CA LEU A 173 13.67 1.23 -7.63
C LEU A 173 13.62 2.74 -7.43
N MET A 174 14.53 3.28 -6.63
CA MET A 174 14.67 4.72 -6.39
C MET A 174 15.77 5.37 -7.23
N ASP A 175 16.53 4.58 -7.98
CA ASP A 175 17.59 5.10 -8.83
C ASP A 175 16.99 6.06 -9.88
N GLY A 176 17.63 7.22 -10.02
CA GLY A 176 17.19 8.25 -10.96
C GLY A 176 15.98 9.07 -10.52
N LEU A 177 15.54 8.98 -9.24
CA LEU A 177 14.46 9.81 -8.73
C LEU A 177 14.76 11.31 -8.95
N HIS A 178 13.77 12.02 -9.51
CA HIS A 178 13.85 13.46 -9.68
C HIS A 178 14.01 14.16 -8.33
N GLY A 179 14.89 15.16 -8.25
CA GLY A 179 15.22 15.86 -6.99
C GLY A 179 14.01 16.44 -6.23
N THR A 180 12.89 16.72 -6.90
CA THR A 180 11.65 17.12 -6.21
C THR A 180 11.06 16.00 -5.37
N LEU A 181 11.06 14.75 -5.85
CA LEU A 181 10.56 13.59 -5.11
C LEU A 181 11.47 13.28 -3.91
N VAL A 182 12.78 13.44 -4.08
CA VAL A 182 13.73 13.31 -2.97
C VAL A 182 13.44 14.36 -1.89
N ARG A 183 13.28 15.64 -2.28
CA ARG A 183 12.96 16.73 -1.33
C ARG A 183 11.65 16.51 -0.58
N GLN A 184 10.63 15.95 -1.23
CA GLN A 184 9.37 15.62 -0.55
C GLN A 184 9.57 14.58 0.56
N GLY A 185 10.33 13.53 0.29
CA GLY A 185 10.66 12.52 1.30
C GLY A 185 11.53 13.08 2.43
N LEU A 186 12.54 13.90 2.11
CA LEU A 186 13.37 14.56 3.11
C LEU A 186 12.55 15.49 4.01
N GLY A 187 11.54 16.18 3.48
CA GLY A 187 10.63 17.00 4.27
C GLY A 187 9.87 16.20 5.34
N GLU A 188 9.41 15.02 4.97
CA GLU A 188 8.72 14.11 5.93
C GLU A 188 9.70 13.55 6.97
N ILE A 189 10.88 13.12 6.55
CA ILE A 189 11.94 12.66 7.45
C ILE A 189 12.32 13.76 8.45
N PHE A 190 12.49 14.99 7.97
CA PHE A 190 12.79 16.14 8.83
C PHE A 190 11.66 16.42 9.83
N LYS A 191 10.41 16.34 9.39
CA LYS A 191 9.25 16.47 10.27
C LYS A 191 9.28 15.43 11.41
N ILE A 192 9.54 14.17 11.08
CA ILE A 192 9.65 13.08 12.06
C ILE A 192 10.82 13.33 13.02
N ALA A 193 11.97 13.74 12.50
CA ALA A 193 13.15 14.06 13.30
C ALA A 193 12.87 15.12 14.35
N VAL A 194 12.28 16.24 13.95
CA VAL A 194 11.97 17.36 14.85
C VAL A 194 10.93 16.98 15.91
N ILE A 195 9.95 16.17 15.55
CA ILE A 195 8.80 15.87 16.46
C ILE A 195 9.09 14.66 17.36
N LYS A 196 9.86 13.67 16.89
CA LYS A 196 9.89 12.34 17.50
C LYS A 196 11.26 11.77 17.81
N SER A 197 12.36 12.26 17.21
CA SER A 197 13.65 11.57 17.31
C SER A 197 14.83 12.54 17.25
N SER A 198 15.41 12.84 18.42
CA SER A 198 16.68 13.60 18.49
C SER A 198 17.81 12.89 17.73
N PHE A 199 17.87 11.57 17.81
CA PHE A 199 18.87 10.78 17.07
C PHE A 199 18.76 11.01 15.56
N LEU A 200 17.56 10.96 15.00
CA LEU A 200 17.34 11.22 13.58
C LEU A 200 17.67 12.69 13.22
N PHE A 201 17.32 13.63 14.10
CA PHE A 201 17.64 15.03 13.92
C PHE A 201 19.16 15.25 13.84
N ASP A 202 19.91 14.70 14.79
CA ASP A 202 21.37 14.81 14.83
C ASP A 202 22.02 14.16 13.58
N THR A 203 21.47 13.03 13.12
CA THR A 203 21.94 12.34 11.90
C THR A 203 21.73 13.18 10.63
N LEU A 204 20.66 13.97 10.57
CA LEU A 204 20.38 14.85 9.42
C LEU A 204 21.18 16.15 9.45
N TYR A 205 21.65 16.56 10.64
CA TYR A 205 22.38 17.80 10.83
C TYR A 205 23.87 17.65 10.54
N HIS A 206 24.44 16.48 10.70
CA HIS A 206 25.84 16.15 10.45
C HIS A 206 26.04 15.43 9.11
#